data_859bf111ca4d6eb373b57c9e936812a1
#
_entry.id   859bf111ca4d6eb373b57c9e936812a1
#
_cell.length_a   1.000
_cell.length_b   1.000
_cell.length_c   1.000
_cell.angle_alpha   90.00
_cell.angle_beta   90.00
_cell.angle_gamma   90.00
#
_symmetry.space_group_name_H-M   'P 1'
#
loop_
_entity.id
_entity.type
_entity.pdbx_description
1 polymer ?
#
loop_
_entity_poly.entity_id
_entity_poly.type
_entity_poly.pdbx_seq_one_letter_code
_entity_poly.pdbx_strand_id
1 'polypeptide(L)'
;MCGATVDIAEPLVWRCPNALGDDGHHALELVQATAPLRPTDDDNPFLAFRRYLAWDSYAAALGLTDAAREAIVRDLDARVAAVAGTGFRITPFGRADALSDALGFTADGGVWVKDETHGVAGSHKARHLFTILLHLVSTEVAGRAPWASPEARPPLAIASCGNAALAASTLAAAVQWPIRVFVPPSTSASAAVLARLHELGAHVVECPRMSTDPPGDPCVHRFREAVTGGAVPFSVQGTENAWCLDGGRTIGWEMAGAPPDDADQGVGRLSFDRLFVQVGGGAFAACVAAGFRMAGATPRLHAVQTDSCAPLARAWERSFAVGGPTAAGRHWGECMWPWEPVGTSAADGILDDETYDWIPVLAAMAESHGAPVVAHEHHILDAAALLHRHTGIDASPTGTAGLAGLLTVRDQLASGERVAIVASGIRR
;
A
#
# COMPACT_ATOMS: atom_id res chain seq x y z
N MET A 1 11.95 -14.20 11.17
CA MET A 1 12.57 -12.85 11.23
C MET A 1 14.05 -12.99 11.47
N CYS A 2 14.89 -12.20 10.81
CA CYS A 2 16.36 -12.27 10.90
C CYS A 2 16.93 -11.69 12.20
N GLY A 3 16.11 -10.93 12.96
CA GLY A 3 16.50 -10.31 14.24
C GLY A 3 17.33 -9.03 14.12
N ALA A 4 17.60 -8.52 12.91
CA ALA A 4 18.28 -7.24 12.76
C ALA A 4 17.42 -6.10 13.34
N THR A 5 18.07 -5.18 14.03
CA THR A 5 17.45 -3.95 14.54
C THR A 5 18.19 -2.74 13.97
N VAL A 6 17.43 -1.70 13.68
CA VAL A 6 17.94 -0.40 13.20
C VAL A 6 17.45 0.67 14.15
N ASP A 7 18.33 1.62 14.51
CA ASP A 7 17.93 2.77 15.30
C ASP A 7 17.00 3.66 14.46
N ILE A 8 15.89 4.08 15.04
CA ILE A 8 14.94 4.95 14.35
C ILE A 8 15.57 6.29 13.92
N ALA A 9 16.60 6.76 14.62
CA ALA A 9 17.32 8.00 14.30
C ALA A 9 18.31 7.88 13.12
N GLU A 10 18.57 6.66 12.63
CA GLU A 10 19.48 6.45 11.50
C GLU A 10 18.83 6.94 10.20
N PRO A 11 19.40 7.96 9.55
CA PRO A 11 18.80 8.53 8.35
C PRO A 11 18.99 7.61 7.13
N LEU A 12 18.04 7.68 6.20
CA LEU A 12 18.12 7.04 4.89
C LEU A 12 18.27 5.50 4.92
N VAL A 13 17.83 4.84 5.99
CA VAL A 13 17.73 3.39 6.04
C VAL A 13 16.41 2.98 5.39
N TRP A 14 16.51 2.33 4.25
CA TRP A 14 15.36 1.91 3.43
C TRP A 14 14.98 0.45 3.67
N ARG A 15 15.96 -0.40 3.87
CA ARG A 15 15.85 -1.87 3.89
C ARG A 15 16.50 -2.46 5.13
N CYS A 16 16.10 -3.69 5.44
CA CYS A 16 16.80 -4.48 6.45
C CYS A 16 18.30 -4.62 6.10
N PRO A 17 19.23 -4.38 7.03
CA PRO A 17 20.66 -4.52 6.76
C PRO A 17 21.07 -5.97 6.43
N ASN A 18 20.22 -6.97 6.77
CA ASN A 18 20.43 -8.36 6.43
C ASN A 18 19.78 -8.78 5.11
N ALA A 19 19.11 -7.88 4.40
CA ALA A 19 18.57 -8.13 3.07
C ALA A 19 19.70 -8.04 2.03
N LEU A 20 20.41 -9.16 1.80
CA LEU A 20 21.58 -9.24 0.94
C LEU A 20 21.39 -10.27 -0.18
N GLY A 21 21.91 -9.96 -1.37
CA GLY A 21 21.84 -10.84 -2.52
C GLY A 21 20.39 -11.17 -2.89
N ASP A 22 20.09 -12.45 -3.06
CA ASP A 22 18.77 -12.92 -3.44
C ASP A 22 17.75 -12.92 -2.28
N ASP A 23 18.22 -12.79 -1.02
CA ASP A 23 17.34 -12.66 0.16
C ASP A 23 16.88 -11.21 0.36
N GLY A 24 16.10 -10.73 -0.58
CA GLY A 24 15.51 -9.39 -0.59
C GLY A 24 14.17 -9.25 0.15
N HIS A 25 13.64 -10.33 0.72
CA HIS A 25 12.27 -10.38 1.27
C HIS A 25 12.12 -9.84 2.70
N HIS A 26 13.17 -9.23 3.25
CA HIS A 26 13.13 -8.63 4.58
C HIS A 26 12.45 -7.28 4.55
N ALA A 27 11.30 -7.14 5.22
CA ALA A 27 10.70 -5.85 5.52
C ALA A 27 11.11 -5.39 6.93
N LEU A 28 11.44 -4.11 7.08
CA LEU A 28 11.57 -3.49 8.39
C LEU A 28 10.18 -3.23 8.98
N GLU A 29 9.99 -3.55 10.22
CA GLU A 29 8.78 -3.25 10.96
C GLU A 29 9.11 -2.34 12.14
N LEU A 30 8.29 -1.30 12.34
CA LEU A 30 8.44 -0.44 13.50
C LEU A 30 8.08 -1.22 14.77
N VAL A 31 9.03 -1.31 15.69
CA VAL A 31 8.77 -1.79 17.04
C VAL A 31 8.18 -0.65 17.84
N GLN A 32 6.87 -0.66 18.01
CA GLN A 32 6.11 0.39 18.66
C GLN A 32 5.53 -0.09 19.99
N ALA A 33 5.54 0.77 21.01
CA ALA A 33 4.80 0.49 22.22
C ALA A 33 3.28 0.47 21.90
N THR A 34 2.58 -0.51 22.43
CA THR A 34 1.13 -0.61 22.30
C THR A 34 0.46 0.52 23.08
N ALA A 35 -0.15 1.45 22.39
CA ALA A 35 -0.99 2.49 22.98
C ALA A 35 -2.36 2.48 22.27
N PRO A 36 -3.44 2.79 22.97
CA PRO A 36 -4.75 2.96 22.33
C PRO A 36 -4.68 4.02 21.23
N LEU A 37 -5.26 3.71 20.06
CA LEU A 37 -5.31 4.65 18.95
C LEU A 37 -6.27 5.81 19.30
N ARG A 38 -5.75 7.03 19.39
CA ARG A 38 -6.49 8.26 19.67
C ARG A 38 -6.10 9.33 18.67
N PRO A 39 -6.78 9.41 17.51
CA PRO A 39 -6.53 10.45 16.52
C PRO A 39 -6.91 11.82 17.06
N THR A 40 -6.35 12.87 16.50
CA THR A 40 -6.84 14.25 16.68
C THR A 40 -7.98 14.55 15.70
N ASP A 41 -8.69 15.65 15.89
CA ASP A 41 -9.78 16.13 14.99
C ASP A 41 -9.25 16.81 13.72
N ASP A 42 -8.12 16.36 13.18
CA ASP A 42 -7.58 16.90 11.93
C ASP A 42 -8.08 16.06 10.74
N ASP A 43 -8.50 16.74 9.67
CA ASP A 43 -8.95 16.07 8.45
C ASP A 43 -7.82 15.40 7.68
N ASN A 44 -6.56 15.82 7.90
CA ASN A 44 -5.40 15.23 7.28
C ASN A 44 -4.95 13.99 8.08
N PRO A 45 -4.96 12.78 7.51
CA PRO A 45 -4.62 11.55 8.24
C PRO A 45 -3.20 11.54 8.79
N PHE A 46 -2.26 12.25 8.16
CA PHE A 46 -0.88 12.35 8.63
C PHE A 46 -0.73 13.31 9.83
N LEU A 47 -1.73 14.11 10.12
CA LEU A 47 -1.84 14.92 11.32
C LEU A 47 -2.73 14.25 12.37
N ALA A 48 -3.90 13.73 11.95
CA ALA A 48 -4.81 13.02 12.84
C ALA A 48 -4.12 11.85 13.56
N PHE A 49 -3.33 11.07 12.82
CA PHE A 49 -2.63 9.89 13.33
C PHE A 49 -1.12 10.10 13.51
N ARG A 50 -0.60 11.32 13.45
CA ARG A 50 0.82 11.64 13.42
C ARG A 50 1.63 10.88 14.46
N ARG A 51 1.18 10.83 15.70
CA ARG A 51 1.91 10.22 16.83
C ARG A 51 2.08 8.70 16.72
N TYR A 52 1.39 8.06 15.78
CA TYR A 52 1.47 6.63 15.52
C TYR A 52 2.34 6.31 14.29
N LEU A 53 2.78 7.35 13.56
CA LEU A 53 3.67 7.18 12.42
C LEU A 53 5.11 6.99 12.90
N ALA A 54 5.83 6.03 12.28
CA ALA A 54 7.27 5.85 12.46
C ALA A 54 8.02 7.13 12.12
N TRP A 55 7.56 7.83 11.09
CA TRP A 55 8.12 9.12 10.70
C TRP A 55 8.12 10.16 11.83
N ASP A 56 7.06 10.27 12.63
CA ASP A 56 7.01 11.24 13.72
C ASP A 56 8.07 10.95 14.80
N SER A 57 8.26 9.66 15.10
CA SER A 57 9.32 9.19 16.01
C SER A 57 10.71 9.47 15.46
N TYR A 58 10.92 9.21 14.16
CA TYR A 58 12.17 9.53 13.45
C TYR A 58 12.48 11.03 13.52
N ALA A 59 11.54 11.87 13.12
CA ALA A 59 11.73 13.31 13.07
C ALA A 59 11.96 13.90 14.48
N ALA A 60 11.30 13.34 15.52
CA ALA A 60 11.57 13.68 16.91
C ALA A 60 12.98 13.29 17.35
N ALA A 61 13.46 12.09 16.96
CA ALA A 61 14.82 11.63 17.26
C ALA A 61 15.89 12.47 16.58
N LEU A 62 15.57 13.10 15.44
CA LEU A 62 16.44 14.10 14.78
C LEU A 62 16.41 15.47 15.46
N GLY A 63 15.63 15.67 16.53
CA GLY A 63 15.54 16.93 17.28
C GLY A 63 14.51 17.92 16.73
N LEU A 64 13.67 17.53 15.77
CA LEU A 64 12.60 18.39 15.26
C LEU A 64 11.49 18.56 16.31
N THR A 65 11.15 19.81 16.61
CA THR A 65 10.07 20.13 17.56
C THR A 65 8.71 19.65 17.04
N ASP A 66 7.73 19.52 17.93
CA ASP A 66 6.36 19.14 17.58
C ASP A 66 5.76 20.07 16.51
N ALA A 67 5.93 21.38 16.70
CA ALA A 67 5.48 22.40 15.76
C ALA A 67 6.20 22.30 14.40
N ALA A 68 7.49 21.97 14.37
CA ALA A 68 8.24 21.79 13.13
C ALA A 68 7.73 20.57 12.36
N ARG A 69 7.44 19.46 13.04
CA ARG A 69 6.90 18.25 12.42
C ARG A 69 5.50 18.48 11.83
N GLU A 70 4.64 19.21 12.55
CA GLU A 70 3.33 19.60 12.04
C GLU A 70 3.46 20.52 10.82
N ALA A 71 4.34 21.51 10.85
CA ALA A 71 4.58 22.43 9.77
C ALA A 71 5.07 21.71 8.50
N ILE A 72 5.94 20.70 8.63
CA ILE A 72 6.41 19.88 7.50
C ILE A 72 5.22 19.18 6.82
N VAL A 73 4.33 18.55 7.58
CA VAL A 73 3.16 17.88 6.99
C VAL A 73 2.28 18.87 6.26
N ARG A 74 1.94 20.01 6.89
CA ARG A 74 1.06 21.04 6.28
C ARG A 74 1.66 21.67 5.03
N ASP A 75 2.94 22.00 5.04
CA ASP A 75 3.62 22.57 3.86
C ASP A 75 3.64 21.59 2.68
N LEU A 76 4.03 20.34 2.95
CA LEU A 76 4.07 19.31 1.91
C LEU A 76 2.68 19.00 1.37
N ASP A 77 1.67 18.91 2.24
CA ASP A 77 0.29 18.66 1.82
C ASP A 77 -0.25 19.80 0.95
N ALA A 78 0.03 21.05 1.31
CA ALA A 78 -0.35 22.21 0.50
C ALA A 78 0.31 22.21 -0.89
N ARG A 79 1.59 21.85 -0.98
CA ARG A 79 2.31 21.69 -2.27
C ARG A 79 1.72 20.55 -3.10
N VAL A 80 1.40 19.43 -2.47
CA VAL A 80 0.75 18.29 -3.14
C VAL A 80 -0.63 18.71 -3.66
N ALA A 81 -1.42 19.43 -2.86
CA ALA A 81 -2.73 19.91 -3.25
C ALA A 81 -2.65 20.86 -4.46
N ALA A 82 -1.60 21.68 -4.56
CA ALA A 82 -1.40 22.59 -5.71
C ALA A 82 -1.16 21.82 -7.04
N VAL A 83 -0.55 20.63 -6.99
CA VAL A 83 -0.27 19.80 -8.17
C VAL A 83 -1.42 18.83 -8.48
N ALA A 84 -1.98 18.22 -7.43
CA ALA A 84 -2.98 17.16 -7.55
C ALA A 84 -4.44 17.69 -7.59
N GLY A 85 -4.66 18.97 -7.24
CA GLY A 85 -6.00 19.54 -7.04
C GLY A 85 -6.65 19.14 -5.71
N THR A 86 -6.02 18.27 -4.92
CA THR A 86 -6.46 17.87 -3.58
C THR A 86 -5.27 17.48 -2.71
N GLY A 87 -5.34 17.77 -1.41
CA GLY A 87 -4.42 17.27 -0.39
C GLY A 87 -4.87 15.94 0.20
N PHE A 88 -4.14 15.49 1.21
CA PHE A 88 -4.49 14.29 1.97
C PHE A 88 -5.66 14.55 2.91
N ARG A 89 -6.65 13.67 2.90
CA ARG A 89 -7.84 13.74 3.76
C ARG A 89 -8.21 12.36 4.26
N ILE A 90 -8.87 12.31 5.41
CA ILE A 90 -9.62 11.12 5.83
C ILE A 90 -10.69 10.86 4.79
N THR A 91 -10.67 9.68 4.19
CA THR A 91 -11.54 9.35 3.07
C THR A 91 -12.81 8.66 3.54
N PRO A 92 -13.92 8.69 2.76
CA PRO A 92 -15.18 8.10 3.17
C PRO A 92 -15.06 6.62 3.49
N PHE A 93 -15.73 6.19 4.58
CA PHE A 93 -15.86 4.80 4.95
C PHE A 93 -17.25 4.57 5.54
N GLY A 94 -18.04 3.70 4.96
CA GLY A 94 -19.41 3.44 5.40
C GLY A 94 -20.01 2.20 4.79
N ARG A 95 -21.17 1.77 5.35
CA ARG A 95 -21.97 0.69 4.81
C ARG A 95 -22.56 1.09 3.46
N ALA A 96 -22.36 0.26 2.46
CA ALA A 96 -22.96 0.41 1.14
C ALA A 96 -24.26 -0.38 1.10
N ASP A 97 -25.38 0.28 1.50
CA ASP A 97 -26.67 -0.41 1.71
C ASP A 97 -27.17 -1.11 0.45
N ALA A 98 -27.26 -0.41 -0.68
CA ALA A 98 -27.74 -1.00 -1.93
C ALA A 98 -26.83 -2.15 -2.44
N LEU A 99 -25.52 -2.07 -2.22
CA LEU A 99 -24.58 -3.15 -2.55
C LEU A 99 -24.78 -4.35 -1.60
N SER A 100 -24.95 -4.07 -0.31
CA SER A 100 -25.19 -5.10 0.71
C SER A 100 -26.48 -5.88 0.42
N ASP A 101 -27.55 -5.17 0.09
CA ASP A 101 -28.85 -5.78 -0.26
C ASP A 101 -28.76 -6.61 -1.56
N ALA A 102 -28.08 -6.08 -2.58
CA ALA A 102 -27.86 -6.79 -3.84
C ALA A 102 -27.05 -8.09 -3.67
N LEU A 103 -26.17 -8.12 -2.65
CA LEU A 103 -25.39 -9.30 -2.30
C LEU A 103 -26.08 -10.19 -1.25
N GLY A 104 -27.31 -9.87 -0.82
CA GLY A 104 -28.09 -10.70 0.10
C GLY A 104 -27.60 -10.68 1.54
N PHE A 105 -27.01 -9.59 2.01
CA PHE A 105 -26.70 -9.38 3.42
C PHE A 105 -27.93 -8.86 4.18
N THR A 106 -28.03 -9.22 5.45
CA THR A 106 -29.07 -8.70 6.36
C THR A 106 -28.71 -7.31 6.87
N ALA A 107 -29.64 -6.66 7.58
CA ALA A 107 -29.41 -5.33 8.17
C ALA A 107 -28.24 -5.31 9.19
N ASP A 108 -27.99 -6.41 9.89
CA ASP A 108 -26.90 -6.53 10.87
C ASP A 108 -25.52 -6.75 10.21
N GLY A 109 -25.53 -7.32 8.99
CA GLY A 109 -24.34 -7.55 8.16
C GLY A 109 -24.17 -6.50 7.07
N GLY A 110 -23.35 -6.82 6.08
CA GLY A 110 -23.20 -6.01 4.87
C GLY A 110 -21.76 -5.73 4.48
N VAL A 111 -21.63 -4.87 3.48
CA VAL A 111 -20.34 -4.45 2.90
C VAL A 111 -20.08 -2.99 3.27
N TRP A 112 -18.97 -2.74 3.96
CA TRP A 112 -18.43 -1.40 4.21
C TRP A 112 -17.34 -1.10 3.19
N VAL A 113 -17.46 0.04 2.53
CA VAL A 113 -16.53 0.45 1.48
C VAL A 113 -15.70 1.62 1.97
N LYS A 114 -14.38 1.46 1.97
CA LYS A 114 -13.41 2.54 2.10
C LYS A 114 -13.12 3.09 0.72
N ASP A 115 -13.45 4.35 0.48
CA ASP A 115 -13.30 4.98 -0.84
C ASP A 115 -12.02 5.82 -0.93
N GLU A 116 -10.96 5.24 -1.46
CA GLU A 116 -9.67 5.89 -1.74
C GLU A 116 -9.60 6.51 -3.16
N THR A 117 -10.69 6.52 -3.93
CA THR A 117 -10.68 7.13 -5.28
C THR A 117 -10.55 8.64 -5.24
N HIS A 118 -10.97 9.27 -4.13
CA HIS A 118 -10.83 10.70 -3.88
C HIS A 118 -9.46 11.10 -3.30
N GLY A 119 -8.57 10.14 -3.08
CA GLY A 119 -7.21 10.38 -2.60
C GLY A 119 -6.33 11.08 -3.64
N VAL A 120 -5.17 11.58 -3.18
CA VAL A 120 -4.15 12.19 -4.05
C VAL A 120 -3.79 11.24 -5.19
N ALA A 121 -3.76 11.74 -6.41
CA ALA A 121 -3.58 10.99 -7.65
C ALA A 121 -4.61 9.86 -7.86
N GLY A 122 -5.79 9.93 -7.22
CA GLY A 122 -6.91 9.02 -7.44
C GLY A 122 -6.71 7.61 -6.87
N SER A 123 -5.84 7.41 -5.88
CA SER A 123 -5.63 6.11 -5.25
C SER A 123 -4.91 6.20 -3.90
N HIS A 124 -4.90 5.09 -3.15
CA HIS A 124 -4.16 4.95 -1.88
C HIS A 124 -2.63 5.10 -2.02
N LYS A 125 -2.08 4.98 -3.23
CA LYS A 125 -0.62 4.89 -3.45
C LYS A 125 0.14 6.11 -2.95
N ALA A 126 -0.46 7.30 -3.04
CA ALA A 126 0.16 8.52 -2.56
C ALA A 126 0.41 8.50 -1.03
N ARG A 127 -0.45 7.84 -0.24
CA ARG A 127 -0.26 7.73 1.21
C ARG A 127 1.04 7.01 1.56
N HIS A 128 1.34 5.91 0.88
CA HIS A 128 2.59 5.16 1.04
C HIS A 128 3.83 6.02 0.75
N LEU A 129 3.78 6.75 -0.36
CA LEU A 129 4.92 7.55 -0.83
C LEU A 129 5.10 8.83 -0.02
N PHE A 130 4.03 9.35 0.57
CA PHE A 130 4.10 10.58 1.35
C PHE A 130 4.96 10.43 2.61
N THR A 131 4.93 9.27 3.27
CA THR A 131 5.80 9.03 4.43
C THR A 131 7.27 8.90 4.05
N ILE A 132 7.59 8.40 2.86
CA ILE A 132 8.96 8.47 2.33
C ILE A 132 9.36 9.93 2.11
N LEU A 133 8.47 10.74 1.52
CA LEU A 133 8.74 12.16 1.30
C LEU A 133 8.91 12.92 2.61
N LEU A 134 8.05 12.65 3.59
CA LEU A 134 8.18 13.21 4.95
C LEU A 134 9.54 12.85 5.59
N HIS A 135 10.00 11.59 5.43
CA HIS A 135 11.31 11.16 5.90
C HIS A 135 12.44 11.94 5.24
N LEU A 136 12.42 12.05 3.90
CA LEU A 136 13.43 12.77 3.13
C LEU A 136 13.52 14.26 3.52
N VAL A 137 12.38 14.94 3.57
CA VAL A 137 12.32 16.38 3.91
C VAL A 137 12.73 16.62 5.37
N SER A 138 12.32 15.75 6.30
CA SER A 138 12.76 15.85 7.70
C SER A 138 14.27 15.66 7.84
N THR A 139 14.87 14.77 7.04
CA THR A 139 16.32 14.57 6.98
C THR A 139 17.04 15.83 6.50
N GLU A 140 16.49 16.51 5.48
CA GLU A 140 17.02 17.79 5.00
C GLU A 140 16.90 18.91 6.05
N VAL A 141 15.70 19.08 6.62
CA VAL A 141 15.44 20.12 7.63
C VAL A 141 16.32 19.96 8.86
N ALA A 142 16.63 18.72 9.24
CA ALA A 142 17.52 18.41 10.36
C ALA A 142 19.02 18.53 9.99
N GLY A 143 19.35 18.87 8.74
CA GLY A 143 20.76 18.97 8.28
C GLY A 143 21.49 17.63 8.24
N ARG A 144 20.75 16.52 8.08
CA ARG A 144 21.31 15.15 8.06
C ARG A 144 21.35 14.54 6.65
N ALA A 145 20.91 15.28 5.63
CA ALA A 145 20.97 14.83 4.24
C ALA A 145 22.43 14.83 3.74
N PRO A 146 22.86 13.82 2.95
CA PRO A 146 24.22 13.76 2.41
C PRO A 146 24.45 14.70 1.21
N TRP A 147 23.40 15.31 0.66
CA TRP A 147 23.47 16.30 -0.41
C TRP A 147 23.45 17.73 0.15
N ALA A 148 24.20 18.63 -0.52
CA ALA A 148 24.45 19.97 0.00
C ALA A 148 23.31 20.97 -0.26
N SER A 149 22.47 20.71 -1.29
CA SER A 149 21.38 21.62 -1.68
C SER A 149 20.29 20.85 -2.44
N PRO A 150 19.09 21.43 -2.66
CA PRO A 150 18.04 20.82 -3.45
C PRO A 150 18.47 20.42 -4.88
N GLU A 151 19.37 21.17 -5.50
CA GLU A 151 19.88 20.90 -6.85
C GLU A 151 20.82 19.69 -6.88
N ALA A 152 21.39 19.32 -5.73
CA ALA A 152 22.26 18.16 -5.56
C ALA A 152 21.51 16.90 -5.09
N ARG A 153 20.18 16.96 -4.99
CA ARG A 153 19.36 15.80 -4.61
C ARG A 153 19.54 14.66 -5.60
N PRO A 154 19.79 13.43 -5.14
CA PRO A 154 19.75 12.25 -6.01
C PRO A 154 18.34 12.07 -6.56
N PRO A 155 18.17 11.55 -7.79
CA PRO A 155 16.85 11.33 -8.35
C PRO A 155 16.08 10.28 -7.53
N LEU A 156 14.78 10.48 -7.38
CA LEU A 156 13.86 9.45 -6.92
C LEU A 156 13.74 8.37 -7.99
N ALA A 157 13.46 7.13 -7.60
CA ALA A 157 13.25 6.02 -8.53
C ALA A 157 12.03 5.18 -8.15
N ILE A 158 11.25 4.77 -9.15
CA ILE A 158 10.11 3.85 -8.97
C ILE A 158 9.93 2.96 -10.20
N ALA A 159 9.63 1.68 -10.00
CA ALA A 159 9.18 0.76 -11.05
C ALA A 159 7.65 0.63 -10.96
N SER A 160 6.93 1.23 -11.89
CA SER A 160 5.47 1.13 -12.02
C SER A 160 4.98 1.84 -13.27
N CYS A 161 3.92 1.32 -13.90
CA CYS A 161 3.26 1.95 -15.05
C CYS A 161 1.81 2.39 -14.75
N GLY A 162 1.40 2.42 -13.47
CA GLY A 162 0.03 2.70 -13.06
C GLY A 162 -0.08 3.72 -11.92
N ASN A 163 -0.97 3.45 -10.98
CA ASN A 163 -1.30 4.34 -9.87
C ASN A 163 -0.09 4.74 -9.00
N ALA A 164 0.88 3.84 -8.80
CA ALA A 164 2.06 4.16 -8.00
C ALA A 164 2.99 5.13 -8.72
N ALA A 165 3.19 4.97 -10.05
CA ALA A 165 3.96 5.89 -10.86
C ALA A 165 3.36 7.30 -10.86
N LEU A 166 2.02 7.40 -11.03
CA LEU A 166 1.32 8.68 -11.01
C LEU A 166 1.42 9.36 -9.65
N ALA A 167 1.22 8.61 -8.56
CA ALA A 167 1.37 9.13 -7.21
C ALA A 167 2.80 9.63 -6.94
N ALA A 168 3.81 8.83 -7.31
CA ALA A 168 5.21 9.19 -7.14
C ALA A 168 5.58 10.46 -7.91
N SER A 169 5.17 10.54 -9.18
CA SER A 169 5.45 11.71 -10.02
C SER A 169 4.71 12.96 -9.54
N THR A 170 3.48 12.82 -9.02
CA THR A 170 2.72 13.93 -8.42
C THR A 170 3.44 14.49 -7.19
N LEU A 171 3.90 13.62 -6.29
CA LEU A 171 4.60 14.03 -5.08
C LEU A 171 5.99 14.62 -5.41
N ALA A 172 6.71 14.03 -6.36
CA ALA A 172 8.00 14.53 -6.82
C ALA A 172 7.86 15.94 -7.45
N ALA A 173 6.85 16.15 -8.29
CA ALA A 173 6.55 17.44 -8.89
C ALA A 173 6.21 18.51 -7.82
N ALA A 174 5.45 18.14 -6.77
CA ALA A 174 5.06 19.05 -5.69
C ALA A 174 6.28 19.64 -4.94
N VAL A 175 7.39 18.90 -4.86
CA VAL A 175 8.63 19.34 -4.18
C VAL A 175 9.79 19.58 -5.15
N GLN A 176 9.53 19.56 -6.46
CA GLN A 176 10.53 19.77 -7.51
C GLN A 176 11.73 18.80 -7.37
N TRP A 177 11.45 17.54 -7.03
CA TRP A 177 12.46 16.50 -6.90
C TRP A 177 12.55 15.68 -8.18
N PRO A 178 13.72 15.53 -8.82
CA PRO A 178 13.85 14.72 -10.02
C PRO A 178 13.42 13.28 -9.77
N ILE A 179 12.64 12.68 -10.69
CA ILE A 179 12.18 11.30 -10.57
C ILE A 179 12.40 10.51 -11.87
N ARG A 180 12.85 9.26 -11.74
CA ARG A 180 12.92 8.26 -12.82
C ARG A 180 11.82 7.22 -12.61
N VAL A 181 11.01 7.01 -13.63
CA VAL A 181 9.91 6.05 -13.61
C VAL A 181 10.22 4.94 -14.62
N PHE A 182 10.43 3.73 -14.12
CA PHE A 182 10.73 2.55 -14.93
C PHE A 182 9.42 1.87 -15.32
N VAL A 183 9.15 1.77 -16.62
CA VAL A 183 7.88 1.26 -17.18
C VAL A 183 8.13 0.17 -18.19
N PRO A 184 7.19 -0.78 -18.40
CA PRO A 184 7.28 -1.69 -19.53
C PRO A 184 7.23 -0.90 -20.86
N PRO A 185 7.58 -1.52 -22.00
CA PRO A 185 7.50 -0.86 -23.29
C PRO A 185 6.15 -0.19 -23.54
N SER A 186 6.14 0.95 -24.22
CA SER A 186 4.95 1.79 -24.48
C SER A 186 3.79 1.04 -25.15
N THR A 187 4.06 -0.08 -25.83
CA THR A 187 3.03 -0.98 -26.36
C THR A 187 2.21 -1.71 -25.29
N SER A 188 2.70 -1.74 -24.03
CA SER A 188 2.07 -2.43 -22.91
C SER A 188 1.59 -1.47 -21.82
N ALA A 189 2.09 -0.22 -21.81
CA ALA A 189 1.70 0.80 -20.84
C ALA A 189 0.56 1.68 -21.36
N SER A 190 -0.32 2.14 -20.47
CA SER A 190 -1.40 3.06 -20.83
C SER A 190 -0.86 4.38 -21.36
N ALA A 191 -1.25 4.77 -22.58
CA ALA A 191 -0.85 6.04 -23.19
C ALA A 191 -1.26 7.26 -22.33
N ALA A 192 -2.43 7.21 -21.68
CA ALA A 192 -2.91 8.29 -20.80
C ALA A 192 -2.02 8.42 -19.55
N VAL A 193 -1.58 7.30 -18.97
CA VAL A 193 -0.65 7.32 -17.84
C VAL A 193 0.69 7.89 -18.26
N LEU A 194 1.26 7.44 -19.39
CA LEU A 194 2.54 7.94 -19.90
C LEU A 194 2.50 9.45 -20.17
N ALA A 195 1.43 9.94 -20.82
CA ALA A 195 1.24 11.36 -21.06
C ALA A 195 1.23 12.16 -19.73
N ARG A 196 0.51 11.65 -18.73
CA ARG A 196 0.45 12.32 -17.42
C ARG A 196 1.79 12.31 -16.68
N LEU A 197 2.57 11.25 -16.78
CA LEU A 197 3.94 11.20 -16.22
C LEU A 197 4.83 12.27 -16.83
N HIS A 198 4.78 12.45 -18.16
CA HIS A 198 5.53 13.51 -18.84
C HIS A 198 5.07 14.91 -18.43
N GLU A 199 3.75 15.17 -18.33
CA GLU A 199 3.21 16.44 -17.83
C GLU A 199 3.70 16.76 -16.40
N LEU A 200 3.89 15.76 -15.55
CA LEU A 200 4.43 15.90 -14.20
C LEU A 200 5.96 16.05 -14.16
N GLY A 201 6.62 16.05 -15.32
CA GLY A 201 8.06 16.20 -15.43
C GLY A 201 8.88 14.94 -15.06
N ALA A 202 8.25 13.78 -15.05
CA ALA A 202 8.95 12.53 -14.76
C ALA A 202 9.84 12.09 -15.93
N HIS A 203 11.04 11.59 -15.64
CA HIS A 203 11.90 10.92 -16.60
C HIS A 203 11.46 9.46 -16.75
N VAL A 204 10.68 9.16 -17.77
CA VAL A 204 10.19 7.82 -18.06
C VAL A 204 11.28 7.01 -18.77
N VAL A 205 11.54 5.80 -18.24
CA VAL A 205 12.53 4.85 -18.78
C VAL A 205 11.81 3.57 -19.16
N GLU A 206 11.75 3.28 -20.46
CA GLU A 206 11.21 2.01 -20.94
C GLU A 206 12.17 0.84 -20.68
N CYS A 207 11.63 -0.27 -20.20
CA CYS A 207 12.37 -1.45 -19.77
C CYS A 207 11.97 -2.69 -20.58
N PRO A 208 12.39 -2.81 -21.85
CA PRO A 208 12.17 -4.05 -22.60
C PRO A 208 12.94 -5.19 -21.94
N ARG A 209 12.39 -6.41 -21.99
CA ARG A 209 13.10 -7.60 -21.54
C ARG A 209 14.26 -7.90 -22.49
N MET A 210 15.44 -8.03 -21.92
CA MET A 210 16.66 -8.43 -22.62
C MET A 210 16.92 -9.92 -22.42
N SER A 211 17.62 -10.55 -23.34
CA SER A 211 18.00 -11.97 -23.23
C SER A 211 18.95 -12.27 -22.05
N THR A 212 19.58 -11.25 -21.51
CA THR A 212 20.48 -11.31 -20.36
C THR A 212 19.80 -11.01 -19.03
N ASP A 213 18.53 -10.58 -19.04
CA ASP A 213 17.82 -10.29 -17.80
C ASP A 213 17.55 -11.59 -17.02
N PRO A 214 17.71 -11.55 -15.69
CA PRO A 214 17.30 -12.66 -14.84
C PRO A 214 15.76 -12.81 -14.87
N PRO A 215 15.21 -13.92 -14.33
CA PRO A 215 13.76 -14.03 -14.10
C PRO A 215 13.21 -12.85 -13.32
N GLY A 216 11.92 -12.51 -13.51
CA GLY A 216 11.26 -11.40 -12.82
C GLY A 216 11.08 -10.16 -13.72
N ASP A 217 10.49 -9.11 -13.16
CA ASP A 217 10.14 -7.89 -13.92
C ASP A 217 11.37 -7.06 -14.31
N PRO A 218 11.62 -6.80 -15.61
CA PRO A 218 12.71 -5.94 -16.07
C PRO A 218 12.68 -4.53 -15.49
N CYS A 219 11.50 -3.97 -15.24
CA CYS A 219 11.38 -2.63 -14.64
C CYS A 219 11.92 -2.61 -13.21
N VAL A 220 11.66 -3.65 -12.44
CA VAL A 220 12.18 -3.80 -11.08
C VAL A 220 13.71 -3.98 -11.10
N HIS A 221 14.23 -4.74 -12.07
CA HIS A 221 15.69 -4.87 -12.23
C HIS A 221 16.36 -3.53 -12.50
N ARG A 222 15.85 -2.74 -13.46
CA ARG A 222 16.40 -1.41 -13.79
C ARG A 222 16.23 -0.40 -12.65
N PHE A 223 15.12 -0.50 -11.92
CA PHE A 223 14.92 0.29 -10.71
C PHE A 223 16.00 -0.04 -9.65
N ARG A 224 16.24 -1.32 -9.36
CA ARG A 224 17.27 -1.75 -8.40
C ARG A 224 18.67 -1.35 -8.81
N GLU A 225 18.98 -1.43 -10.11
CA GLU A 225 20.24 -0.90 -10.68
C GLU A 225 20.38 0.61 -10.43
N ALA A 226 19.30 1.38 -10.65
CA ALA A 226 19.32 2.83 -10.40
C ALA A 226 19.52 3.15 -8.91
N VAL A 227 18.87 2.41 -8.00
CA VAL A 227 19.05 2.56 -6.54
C VAL A 227 20.48 2.21 -6.13
N THR A 228 21.06 1.16 -6.67
CA THR A 228 22.47 0.80 -6.47
C THR A 228 23.41 1.91 -6.98
N GLY A 229 23.01 2.60 -8.05
CA GLY A 229 23.70 3.76 -8.62
C GLY A 229 23.45 5.07 -7.86
N GLY A 230 22.79 5.05 -6.70
CA GLY A 230 22.58 6.20 -5.82
C GLY A 230 21.25 6.92 -5.95
N ALA A 231 20.29 6.41 -6.74
CA ALA A 231 18.93 6.92 -6.72
C ALA A 231 18.22 6.56 -5.40
N VAL A 232 17.29 7.41 -4.95
CA VAL A 232 16.47 7.14 -3.76
C VAL A 232 15.31 6.22 -4.12
N PRO A 233 15.13 5.06 -3.44
CA PRO A 233 13.99 4.19 -3.69
C PRO A 233 12.69 4.87 -3.24
N PHE A 234 11.89 5.35 -4.18
CA PHE A 234 10.61 5.99 -3.96
C PHE A 234 9.48 5.03 -4.36
N SER A 235 9.45 3.87 -3.69
CA SER A 235 8.65 2.70 -4.03
C SER A 235 7.54 2.46 -3.00
N VAL A 236 6.45 1.85 -3.46
CA VAL A 236 5.33 1.39 -2.60
C VAL A 236 5.53 -0.07 -2.12
N GLN A 237 6.73 -0.60 -2.22
CA GLN A 237 7.13 -1.93 -1.78
C GLN A 237 7.98 -1.79 -0.51
N GLY A 238 7.55 -2.39 0.59
CA GLY A 238 8.22 -2.27 1.89
C GLY A 238 9.60 -2.90 1.93
N THR A 239 9.84 -3.91 1.09
CA THR A 239 11.14 -4.54 0.91
C THR A 239 12.16 -3.65 0.20
N GLU A 240 11.70 -2.66 -0.58
CA GLU A 240 12.55 -1.67 -1.24
C GLU A 240 12.68 -0.39 -0.41
N ASN A 241 11.60 0.03 0.25
CA ASN A 241 11.61 1.17 1.16
C ASN A 241 10.56 1.00 2.25
N ALA A 242 10.98 0.61 3.44
CA ALA A 242 10.10 0.32 4.58
C ALA A 242 9.26 1.52 5.05
N TRP A 243 9.70 2.75 4.79
CA TRP A 243 8.93 3.95 5.15
C TRP A 243 7.60 4.04 4.41
N CYS A 244 7.43 3.36 3.27
CA CYS A 244 6.15 3.31 2.57
C CYS A 244 5.05 2.59 3.38
N LEU A 245 5.43 1.67 4.27
CA LEU A 245 4.48 0.91 5.08
C LEU A 245 3.80 1.80 6.13
N ASP A 246 4.47 2.85 6.56
CA ASP A 246 3.98 3.76 7.59
C ASP A 246 2.71 4.51 7.14
N GLY A 247 2.76 5.13 5.96
CA GLY A 247 1.61 5.89 5.42
C GLY A 247 0.40 5.03 5.08
N GLY A 248 0.63 3.81 4.61
CA GLY A 248 -0.46 2.87 4.29
C GLY A 248 -1.30 2.45 5.49
N ARG A 249 -0.73 2.47 6.71
CA ARG A 249 -1.44 2.14 7.96
C ARG A 249 -2.58 3.11 8.28
N THR A 250 -2.50 4.36 7.82
CA THR A 250 -3.55 5.36 8.04
C THR A 250 -4.91 4.89 7.55
N ILE A 251 -4.96 4.13 6.45
CA ILE A 251 -6.22 3.56 5.91
C ILE A 251 -6.83 2.58 6.90
N GLY A 252 -6.02 1.66 7.43
CA GLY A 252 -6.48 0.70 8.43
C GLY A 252 -6.93 1.39 9.73
N TRP A 253 -6.27 2.46 10.16
CA TRP A 253 -6.66 3.25 11.32
C TRP A 253 -8.00 3.97 11.09
N GLU A 254 -8.19 4.58 9.93
CA GLU A 254 -9.45 5.22 9.56
C GLU A 254 -10.62 4.21 9.54
N MET A 255 -10.38 3.01 9.01
CA MET A 255 -11.40 1.94 8.94
C MET A 255 -11.72 1.33 10.31
N ALA A 256 -10.72 1.20 11.18
CA ALA A 256 -10.92 0.66 12.51
C ALA A 256 -11.64 1.64 13.45
N GLY A 257 -11.64 2.93 13.12
CA GLY A 257 -12.19 4.01 13.94
C GLY A 257 -11.38 4.27 15.20
N ALA A 258 -11.61 5.44 15.83
CA ALA A 258 -11.11 5.69 17.17
C ALA A 258 -11.89 4.83 18.18
N PRO A 259 -11.26 4.32 19.27
CA PRO A 259 -12.03 3.78 20.37
C PRO A 259 -12.93 4.90 20.92
N PRO A 260 -14.20 4.65 21.22
CA PRO A 260 -15.03 5.65 21.87
C PRO A 260 -14.38 6.06 23.19
N ASP A 261 -14.22 7.38 23.41
CA ASP A 261 -13.71 7.91 24.69
C ASP A 261 -14.64 7.59 25.86
N ASP A 262 -15.87 7.16 25.58
CA ASP A 262 -16.88 6.75 26.54
C ASP A 262 -17.31 5.30 26.27
N ALA A 263 -16.67 4.36 26.93
CA ALA A 263 -17.19 2.99 27.09
C ALA A 263 -18.59 2.95 27.73
N ASP A 264 -19.05 4.07 28.27
CA ASP A 264 -20.36 4.21 28.97
C ASP A 264 -21.53 4.53 28.02
N GLN A 265 -21.33 4.90 26.77
CA GLN A 265 -22.42 5.32 25.86
C GLN A 265 -22.92 4.23 24.89
N GLY A 266 -22.48 2.99 25.01
CA GLY A 266 -23.11 1.87 24.30
C GLY A 266 -22.96 1.89 22.76
N VAL A 267 -22.22 2.83 22.17
CA VAL A 267 -21.88 2.82 20.74
C VAL A 267 -20.65 1.93 20.57
N GLY A 268 -20.90 0.64 20.37
CA GLY A 268 -19.85 -0.36 20.19
C GLY A 268 -18.96 0.00 19.00
N ARG A 269 -17.65 -0.19 19.17
CA ARG A 269 -16.68 -0.13 18.09
C ARG A 269 -17.17 -1.00 16.93
N LEU A 270 -17.16 -0.46 15.70
CA LEU A 270 -17.49 -1.24 14.52
C LEU A 270 -16.48 -2.40 14.40
N SER A 271 -16.94 -3.62 14.61
CA SER A 271 -16.13 -4.81 14.38
C SER A 271 -16.49 -5.41 13.02
N PHE A 272 -15.48 -5.78 12.26
CA PHE A 272 -15.63 -6.48 11.00
C PHE A 272 -15.23 -7.94 11.17
N ASP A 273 -16.02 -8.84 10.54
CA ASP A 273 -15.71 -10.25 10.51
C ASP A 273 -14.64 -10.56 9.47
N ARG A 274 -14.68 -9.83 8.33
CA ARG A 274 -13.77 -10.03 7.21
C ARG A 274 -13.31 -8.72 6.60
N LEU A 275 -12.08 -8.76 6.07
CA LEU A 275 -11.44 -7.70 5.31
C LEU A 275 -10.92 -8.28 4.00
N PHE A 276 -11.41 -7.82 2.85
CA PHE A 276 -10.90 -8.21 1.54
C PHE A 276 -10.07 -7.06 0.95
N VAL A 277 -8.82 -7.37 0.62
CA VAL A 277 -7.87 -6.38 0.06
C VAL A 277 -7.18 -6.98 -1.16
N GLN A 278 -7.16 -6.23 -2.25
CA GLN A 278 -6.44 -6.57 -3.48
C GLN A 278 -4.93 -6.57 -3.25
N VAL A 279 -4.24 -7.55 -3.83
CA VAL A 279 -2.81 -7.76 -3.65
C VAL A 279 -2.10 -8.00 -4.98
N GLY A 280 -1.22 -7.05 -5.32
CA GLY A 280 -0.08 -7.28 -6.20
C GLY A 280 1.17 -7.42 -5.35
N GLY A 281 1.94 -6.35 -5.13
CA GLY A 281 3.17 -6.35 -4.30
C GLY A 281 2.99 -6.58 -2.80
N GLY A 282 1.78 -6.47 -2.25
CA GLY A 282 1.45 -6.87 -0.88
C GLY A 282 1.48 -5.76 0.18
N ALA A 283 2.26 -4.71 0.03
CA ALA A 283 2.40 -3.64 1.03
C ALA A 283 1.05 -3.06 1.50
N PHE A 284 0.11 -2.87 0.59
CA PHE A 284 -1.20 -2.32 0.90
C PHE A 284 -1.98 -3.20 1.88
N ALA A 285 -2.11 -4.49 1.60
CA ALA A 285 -2.81 -5.43 2.49
C ALA A 285 -2.11 -5.55 3.85
N ALA A 286 -0.77 -5.62 3.87
CA ALA A 286 0.02 -5.63 5.08
C ALA A 286 -0.23 -4.39 5.95
N CYS A 287 -0.26 -3.19 5.34
CA CYS A 287 -0.48 -1.93 6.03
C CYS A 287 -1.89 -1.83 6.61
N VAL A 288 -2.93 -2.16 5.83
CA VAL A 288 -4.33 -2.09 6.30
C VAL A 288 -4.53 -3.05 7.47
N ALA A 289 -4.05 -4.30 7.36
CA ALA A 289 -4.12 -5.27 8.43
C ALA A 289 -3.35 -4.82 9.69
N ALA A 290 -2.14 -4.26 9.51
CA ALA A 290 -1.36 -3.71 10.63
C ALA A 290 -2.09 -2.53 11.29
N GLY A 291 -2.77 -1.68 10.51
CA GLY A 291 -3.58 -0.59 11.03
C GLY A 291 -4.74 -1.08 11.92
N PHE A 292 -5.46 -2.09 11.48
CA PHE A 292 -6.49 -2.75 12.28
C PHE A 292 -5.91 -3.36 13.56
N ARG A 293 -4.81 -4.10 13.46
CA ARG A 293 -4.15 -4.72 14.62
C ARG A 293 -3.73 -3.69 15.66
N MET A 294 -3.11 -2.59 15.25
CA MET A 294 -2.73 -1.48 16.15
C MET A 294 -3.95 -0.84 16.81
N ALA A 295 -5.06 -0.78 16.12
CA ALA A 295 -6.32 -0.36 16.68
C ALA A 295 -7.00 -1.42 17.57
N GLY A 296 -6.40 -2.60 17.77
CA GLY A 296 -6.94 -3.71 18.60
C GLY A 296 -8.07 -4.48 17.91
N ALA A 297 -8.10 -4.54 16.58
CA ALA A 297 -9.06 -5.33 15.79
C ALA A 297 -8.30 -6.24 14.80
N THR A 298 -8.84 -7.43 14.58
CA THR A 298 -8.23 -8.43 13.69
C THR A 298 -9.30 -9.10 12.82
N PRO A 299 -9.93 -8.37 11.87
CA PRO A 299 -10.85 -9.00 10.93
C PRO A 299 -10.08 -10.05 10.11
N ARG A 300 -10.74 -11.14 9.72
CA ARG A 300 -10.15 -12.17 8.87
C ARG A 300 -9.69 -11.57 7.56
N LEU A 301 -8.37 -11.48 7.36
CA LEU A 301 -7.80 -10.91 6.14
C LEU A 301 -7.90 -11.89 4.98
N HIS A 302 -8.54 -11.47 3.91
CA HIS A 302 -8.55 -12.14 2.61
C HIS A 302 -7.76 -11.31 1.60
N ALA A 303 -6.55 -11.78 1.28
CA ALA A 303 -5.70 -11.17 0.26
C ALA A 303 -6.15 -11.67 -1.11
N VAL A 304 -6.57 -10.75 -1.99
CA VAL A 304 -7.21 -11.09 -3.27
C VAL A 304 -6.23 -10.92 -4.42
N GLN A 305 -6.03 -11.97 -5.19
CA GLN A 305 -5.29 -11.99 -6.44
C GLN A 305 -6.15 -12.51 -7.59
N THR A 306 -5.66 -12.41 -8.83
CA THR A 306 -6.35 -12.95 -10.01
C THR A 306 -5.84 -14.35 -10.33
N ASP A 307 -6.62 -15.15 -11.03
CA ASP A 307 -6.18 -16.46 -11.53
C ASP A 307 -5.08 -16.36 -12.60
N SER A 308 -4.91 -15.19 -13.22
CA SER A 308 -3.84 -14.90 -14.16
C SER A 308 -2.46 -14.69 -13.50
N CYS A 309 -2.44 -14.31 -12.20
CA CYS A 309 -1.21 -14.08 -11.43
C CYS A 309 -1.51 -14.15 -9.92
N ALA A 310 -1.10 -15.24 -9.25
CA ALA A 310 -1.40 -15.50 -7.86
C ALA A 310 -0.19 -16.01 -7.04
N PRO A 311 0.96 -15.29 -7.06
CA PRO A 311 2.17 -15.74 -6.35
C PRO A 311 1.98 -15.83 -4.83
N LEU A 312 1.14 -14.97 -4.22
CA LEU A 312 0.85 -15.02 -2.79
C LEU A 312 0.03 -16.27 -2.41
N ALA A 313 -0.97 -16.62 -3.22
CA ALA A 313 -1.75 -17.84 -2.99
C ALA A 313 -0.85 -19.08 -3.05
N ARG A 314 0.06 -19.13 -4.03
CA ARG A 314 1.09 -20.17 -4.12
C ARG A 314 1.99 -20.19 -2.88
N ALA A 315 2.47 -19.02 -2.43
CA ALA A 315 3.31 -18.93 -1.24
C ALA A 315 2.59 -19.40 0.03
N TRP A 316 1.30 -19.08 0.16
CA TRP A 316 0.45 -19.56 1.25
C TRP A 316 0.40 -21.09 1.29
N GLU A 317 0.10 -21.74 0.17
CA GLU A 317 0.06 -23.20 0.07
C GLU A 317 1.42 -23.84 0.38
N ARG A 318 2.50 -23.29 -0.18
CA ARG A 318 3.87 -23.77 0.04
C ARG A 318 4.33 -23.62 1.47
N SER A 319 3.85 -22.60 2.17
CA SER A 319 4.25 -22.33 3.56
C SER A 319 3.97 -23.49 4.51
N PHE A 320 2.92 -24.27 4.28
CA PHE A 320 2.58 -25.41 5.13
C PHE A 320 3.59 -26.55 5.05
N ALA A 321 4.32 -26.67 3.94
CA ALA A 321 5.39 -27.66 3.80
C ALA A 321 6.67 -27.28 4.58
N VAL A 322 6.82 -26.00 4.95
CA VAL A 322 8.01 -25.49 5.64
C VAL A 322 7.72 -25.04 7.09
N GLY A 323 6.64 -25.49 7.67
CA GLY A 323 6.28 -25.22 9.08
C GLY A 323 5.23 -24.13 9.29
N GLY A 324 4.53 -23.71 8.22
CA GLY A 324 3.42 -22.78 8.24
C GLY A 324 3.77 -21.33 7.86
N PRO A 325 2.75 -20.46 7.71
CA PRO A 325 2.91 -19.10 7.21
C PRO A 325 3.93 -18.24 7.98
N THR A 326 4.02 -18.42 9.29
CA THR A 326 4.95 -17.66 10.15
C THR A 326 6.41 -18.11 10.01
N ALA A 327 6.65 -19.34 9.54
CA ALA A 327 7.98 -19.88 9.29
C ALA A 327 8.48 -19.62 7.86
N ALA A 328 7.55 -19.33 6.92
CA ALA A 328 7.81 -19.25 5.49
C ALA A 328 8.94 -18.27 5.12
N GLY A 329 9.07 -17.14 5.84
CA GLY A 329 10.12 -16.15 5.58
C GLY A 329 11.56 -16.68 5.76
N ARG A 330 11.77 -17.77 6.51
CA ARG A 330 13.07 -18.43 6.63
C ARG A 330 13.35 -19.40 5.46
N HIS A 331 12.33 -19.69 4.69
CA HIS A 331 12.33 -20.61 3.55
C HIS A 331 11.84 -19.87 2.29
N TRP A 332 12.20 -18.58 2.17
CA TRP A 332 11.66 -17.72 1.13
C TRP A 332 11.80 -18.32 -0.26
N GLY A 333 12.94 -18.89 -0.62
CA GLY A 333 13.17 -19.50 -1.93
C GLY A 333 12.32 -20.73 -2.24
N GLU A 334 11.70 -21.37 -1.20
CA GLU A 334 10.75 -22.47 -1.37
C GLU A 334 9.30 -21.99 -1.49
N CYS A 335 9.04 -20.71 -1.17
CA CYS A 335 7.70 -20.14 -1.08
C CYS A 335 7.42 -19.07 -2.14
N MET A 336 8.40 -18.20 -2.45
CA MET A 336 8.20 -17.06 -3.34
C MET A 336 9.26 -17.02 -4.45
N TRP A 337 8.81 -16.93 -5.67
CA TRP A 337 9.62 -16.73 -6.89
C TRP A 337 8.73 -16.14 -7.99
N PRO A 338 9.28 -15.55 -9.07
CA PRO A 338 8.49 -14.95 -10.15
C PRO A 338 7.42 -15.88 -10.72
N TRP A 339 6.24 -15.33 -10.96
CA TRP A 339 5.14 -16.01 -11.63
C TRP A 339 5.30 -15.81 -13.13
N GLU A 340 5.71 -16.88 -13.84
CA GLU A 340 5.94 -16.83 -15.28
C GLU A 340 5.21 -17.97 -15.99
N PRO A 341 4.54 -17.66 -17.12
CA PRO A 341 4.24 -16.32 -17.63
C PRO A 341 3.13 -15.63 -16.82
N VAL A 342 3.23 -14.31 -16.65
CA VAL A 342 2.13 -13.50 -16.12
C VAL A 342 1.04 -13.46 -17.19
N GLY A 343 -0.19 -13.79 -16.80
CA GLY A 343 -1.37 -13.73 -17.69
C GLY A 343 -1.89 -12.31 -17.88
N THR A 344 -3.13 -12.19 -18.33
CA THR A 344 -3.83 -10.90 -18.51
C THR A 344 -5.07 -10.85 -17.64
N SER A 345 -5.37 -9.66 -17.09
CA SER A 345 -6.60 -9.38 -16.37
C SER A 345 -6.96 -7.91 -16.52
N ALA A 346 -8.24 -7.58 -16.40
CA ALA A 346 -8.68 -6.19 -16.27
C ALA A 346 -8.14 -5.53 -14.97
N ALA A 347 -7.78 -6.32 -13.97
CA ALA A 347 -7.10 -5.86 -12.75
C ALA A 347 -5.56 -5.85 -12.95
N ASP A 348 -5.10 -5.21 -14.00
CA ASP A 348 -3.70 -5.16 -14.44
C ASP A 348 -2.72 -4.64 -13.37
N GLY A 349 -3.16 -3.74 -12.50
CA GLY A 349 -2.34 -3.14 -11.45
C GLY A 349 -2.07 -4.05 -10.24
N ILE A 350 -2.52 -5.33 -10.26
CA ILE A 350 -2.17 -6.35 -9.27
C ILE A 350 -1.54 -7.60 -9.91
N LEU A 351 -1.05 -7.49 -11.13
CA LEU A 351 -0.34 -8.57 -11.83
C LEU A 351 1.17 -8.54 -11.55
N ASP A 352 1.56 -8.23 -10.33
CA ASP A 352 2.96 -8.33 -9.92
C ASP A 352 3.39 -9.80 -9.92
N ASP A 353 4.46 -10.13 -10.62
CA ASP A 353 5.00 -11.48 -10.76
C ASP A 353 5.47 -12.07 -9.43
N GLU A 354 5.84 -11.20 -8.47
CA GLU A 354 6.08 -11.54 -7.07
C GLU A 354 5.24 -10.65 -6.15
N THR A 355 4.79 -11.21 -5.05
CA THR A 355 4.24 -10.40 -3.96
C THR A 355 5.39 -9.99 -3.05
N TYR A 356 6.00 -8.83 -3.28
CA TYR A 356 7.23 -8.38 -2.61
C TYR A 356 7.11 -8.34 -1.09
N ASP A 357 5.97 -7.89 -0.56
CA ASP A 357 5.67 -7.83 0.89
C ASP A 357 4.86 -9.06 1.37
N TRP A 358 5.10 -10.24 0.79
CA TRP A 358 4.33 -11.45 1.07
C TRP A 358 4.42 -11.95 2.52
N ILE A 359 5.59 -11.82 3.16
CA ILE A 359 5.81 -12.31 4.53
C ILE A 359 4.85 -11.65 5.54
N PRO A 360 4.75 -10.31 5.64
CA PRO A 360 3.79 -9.68 6.53
C PRO A 360 2.32 -9.96 6.15
N VAL A 361 2.01 -10.17 4.86
CA VAL A 361 0.63 -10.54 4.44
C VAL A 361 0.30 -11.96 4.89
N LEU A 362 1.20 -12.93 4.70
CA LEU A 362 1.02 -14.30 5.19
C LEU A 362 0.83 -14.33 6.71
N ALA A 363 1.66 -13.59 7.44
CA ALA A 363 1.57 -13.50 8.90
C ALA A 363 0.22 -12.91 9.33
N ALA A 364 -0.24 -11.83 8.69
CA ALA A 364 -1.53 -11.19 8.98
C ALA A 364 -2.73 -12.11 8.68
N MET A 365 -2.70 -12.85 7.57
CA MET A 365 -3.72 -13.86 7.26
C MET A 365 -3.76 -14.98 8.31
N ALA A 366 -2.58 -15.50 8.70
CA ALA A 366 -2.50 -16.55 9.71
C ALA A 366 -3.01 -16.08 11.08
N GLU A 367 -2.60 -14.89 11.52
CA GLU A 367 -3.00 -14.29 12.79
C GLU A 367 -4.51 -14.02 12.85
N SER A 368 -5.11 -13.57 11.74
CA SER A 368 -6.54 -13.25 11.65
C SER A 368 -7.42 -14.43 11.26
N HIS A 369 -6.88 -15.63 11.09
CA HIS A 369 -7.58 -16.80 10.56
C HIS A 369 -8.20 -16.55 9.17
N GLY A 370 -7.58 -15.71 8.37
CA GLY A 370 -7.92 -15.45 6.99
C GLY A 370 -7.21 -16.39 6.01
N ALA A 371 -7.34 -16.13 4.73
CA ALA A 371 -6.70 -16.91 3.67
C ALA A 371 -6.66 -16.08 2.37
N PRO A 372 -5.79 -16.41 1.42
CA PRO A 372 -5.82 -15.80 0.10
C PRO A 372 -7.10 -16.22 -0.65
N VAL A 373 -7.55 -15.33 -1.55
CA VAL A 373 -8.65 -15.62 -2.48
C VAL A 373 -8.16 -15.34 -3.89
N VAL A 374 -8.29 -16.30 -4.78
CA VAL A 374 -7.99 -16.15 -6.21
C VAL A 374 -9.29 -15.91 -6.95
N ALA A 375 -9.48 -14.69 -7.45
CA ALA A 375 -10.67 -14.28 -8.16
C ALA A 375 -10.55 -14.55 -9.67
N HIS A 376 -11.60 -15.12 -10.25
CA HIS A 376 -11.71 -15.29 -11.69
C HIS A 376 -12.02 -13.98 -12.40
N GLU A 377 -11.63 -13.86 -13.67
CA GLU A 377 -11.77 -12.63 -14.44
C GLU A 377 -13.22 -12.11 -14.50
N HIS A 378 -14.23 -12.98 -14.56
CA HIS A 378 -15.63 -12.52 -14.54
C HIS A 378 -16.00 -11.82 -13.22
N HIS A 379 -15.51 -12.28 -12.06
CA HIS A 379 -15.72 -11.59 -10.79
C HIS A 379 -14.96 -10.24 -10.73
N ILE A 380 -13.80 -10.14 -11.37
CA ILE A 380 -13.05 -8.87 -11.48
C ILE A 380 -13.90 -7.82 -12.23
N LEU A 381 -14.50 -8.23 -13.37
CA LEU A 381 -15.34 -7.35 -14.17
C LEU A 381 -16.67 -7.01 -13.46
N ASP A 382 -17.32 -8.01 -12.87
CA ASP A 382 -18.58 -7.85 -12.13
C ASP A 382 -18.42 -6.93 -10.93
N ALA A 383 -17.30 -7.02 -10.19
CA ALA A 383 -17.03 -6.19 -9.02
C ALA A 383 -17.01 -4.70 -9.36
N ALA A 384 -16.35 -4.32 -10.45
CA ALA A 384 -16.29 -2.92 -10.89
C ALA A 384 -17.67 -2.40 -11.30
N ALA A 385 -18.45 -3.22 -12.03
CA ALA A 385 -19.80 -2.87 -12.46
C ALA A 385 -20.79 -2.78 -11.28
N LEU A 386 -20.71 -3.70 -10.33
CA LEU A 386 -21.58 -3.73 -9.13
C LEU A 386 -21.28 -2.56 -8.20
N LEU A 387 -20.00 -2.29 -7.91
CA LEU A 387 -19.63 -1.18 -7.06
C LEU A 387 -20.15 0.14 -7.65
N HIS A 388 -19.87 0.40 -8.92
CA HIS A 388 -20.32 1.63 -9.58
C HIS A 388 -21.86 1.74 -9.57
N ARG A 389 -22.58 0.66 -9.91
CA ARG A 389 -24.06 0.64 -9.97
C ARG A 389 -24.71 0.96 -8.61
N HIS A 390 -24.15 0.45 -7.52
CA HIS A 390 -24.81 0.50 -6.21
C HIS A 390 -24.25 1.60 -5.28
N THR A 391 -23.11 2.20 -5.62
CA THR A 391 -22.48 3.24 -4.78
C THR A 391 -22.15 4.52 -5.53
N GLY A 392 -22.10 4.47 -6.86
CA GLY A 392 -21.61 5.58 -7.69
C GLY A 392 -20.07 5.70 -7.70
N ILE A 393 -19.33 4.87 -6.95
CA ILE A 393 -17.86 4.92 -6.92
C ILE A 393 -17.32 4.36 -8.23
N ASP A 394 -16.55 5.19 -8.98
CA ASP A 394 -15.95 4.82 -10.26
C ASP A 394 -14.48 4.39 -10.07
N ALA A 395 -14.30 3.23 -9.45
CA ALA A 395 -13.00 2.61 -9.30
C ALA A 395 -12.69 1.66 -10.47
N SER A 396 -11.40 1.52 -10.79
CA SER A 396 -10.91 0.58 -11.81
C SER A 396 -11.10 -0.87 -11.37
N PRO A 397 -11.05 -1.87 -12.29
CA PRO A 397 -11.05 -3.28 -11.90
C PRO A 397 -9.97 -3.66 -10.91
N THR A 398 -8.76 -3.09 -11.03
CA THR A 398 -7.70 -3.19 -10.02
C THR A 398 -8.18 -2.69 -8.66
N GLY A 399 -8.84 -1.54 -8.64
CA GLY A 399 -9.30 -0.91 -7.41
C GLY A 399 -10.47 -1.60 -6.73
N THR A 400 -11.19 -2.44 -7.46
CA THR A 400 -12.35 -3.19 -6.96
C THR A 400 -12.08 -4.68 -6.75
N ALA A 401 -10.86 -5.15 -6.97
CA ALA A 401 -10.54 -6.58 -6.88
C ALA A 401 -10.76 -7.16 -5.46
N GLY A 402 -10.72 -6.33 -4.41
CA GLY A 402 -11.18 -6.75 -3.07
C GLY A 402 -12.64 -7.21 -3.06
N LEU A 403 -13.53 -6.49 -3.76
CA LEU A 403 -14.93 -6.91 -3.95
C LEU A 403 -15.03 -8.18 -4.81
N ALA A 404 -14.19 -8.34 -5.82
CA ALA A 404 -14.14 -9.58 -6.60
C ALA A 404 -13.81 -10.80 -5.74
N GLY A 405 -12.91 -10.65 -4.79
CA GLY A 405 -12.63 -11.69 -3.78
C GLY A 405 -13.83 -12.00 -2.91
N LEU A 406 -14.59 -10.99 -2.48
CA LEU A 406 -15.84 -11.20 -1.77
C LEU A 406 -16.85 -11.97 -2.63
N LEU A 407 -17.03 -11.59 -3.91
CA LEU A 407 -17.94 -12.29 -4.84
C LEU A 407 -17.55 -13.76 -5.01
N THR A 408 -16.24 -14.04 -5.11
CA THR A 408 -15.74 -15.42 -5.26
C THR A 408 -16.13 -16.35 -4.12
N VAL A 409 -16.25 -15.82 -2.91
CA VAL A 409 -16.54 -16.63 -1.71
C VAL A 409 -17.89 -16.28 -1.08
N ARG A 410 -18.76 -15.51 -1.75
CA ARG A 410 -20.01 -14.97 -1.19
C ARG A 410 -20.92 -16.07 -0.59
N ASP A 411 -21.03 -17.19 -1.25
CA ASP A 411 -21.87 -18.32 -0.81
C ASP A 411 -21.36 -19.00 0.47
N GLN A 412 -20.13 -18.74 0.86
CA GLN A 412 -19.51 -19.27 2.08
C GLN A 412 -19.69 -18.31 3.28
N LEU A 413 -20.19 -17.10 3.06
CA LEU A 413 -20.39 -16.09 4.09
C LEU A 413 -21.84 -16.10 4.60
N ALA A 414 -21.98 -15.98 5.92
CA ALA A 414 -23.30 -15.75 6.51
C ALA A 414 -23.83 -14.36 6.15
N SER A 415 -25.14 -14.23 5.98
CA SER A 415 -25.77 -12.96 5.62
C SER A 415 -25.64 -11.87 6.69
N GLY A 416 -25.36 -12.23 7.94
CA GLY A 416 -25.09 -11.31 9.05
C GLY A 416 -23.64 -10.88 9.21
N GLU A 417 -22.71 -11.40 8.39
CA GLU A 417 -21.29 -10.99 8.50
C GLU A 417 -21.07 -9.54 8.03
N ARG A 418 -20.19 -8.83 8.73
CA ARG A 418 -19.74 -7.48 8.40
C ARG A 418 -18.43 -7.57 7.63
N VAL A 419 -18.45 -7.12 6.40
CA VAL A 419 -17.33 -7.22 5.47
C VAL A 419 -16.80 -5.83 5.14
N ALA A 420 -15.50 -5.62 5.27
CA ALA A 420 -14.84 -4.40 4.84
C ALA A 420 -14.05 -4.63 3.54
N ILE A 421 -14.15 -3.69 2.62
CA ILE A 421 -13.36 -3.63 1.39
C ILE A 421 -12.76 -2.24 1.18
N VAL A 422 -11.75 -2.13 0.31
CA VAL A 422 -11.21 -0.83 -0.10
C VAL A 422 -11.37 -0.67 -1.62
N ALA A 423 -12.10 0.36 -2.04
CA ALA A 423 -12.15 0.81 -3.42
C ALA A 423 -10.99 1.81 -3.66
N SER A 424 -10.12 1.53 -4.62
CA SER A 424 -8.93 2.35 -4.84
C SER A 424 -8.47 2.30 -6.30
N GLY A 425 -8.03 3.45 -6.81
CA GLY A 425 -7.63 3.59 -8.21
C GLY A 425 -8.83 3.91 -9.11
N ILE A 426 -8.92 5.17 -9.48
CA ILE A 426 -9.95 5.65 -10.43
C ILE A 426 -9.79 4.98 -11.79
N ARG A 427 -10.87 4.85 -12.53
CA ARG A 427 -10.86 4.45 -13.94
C ARG A 427 -10.23 5.57 -14.78
N ARG A 428 -9.31 5.22 -15.70
CA ARG A 428 -8.60 6.16 -16.60
C ARG A 428 -8.70 5.71 -18.03
#